data_8f5fd85f7db62d2757777ce4a4372366
#
_entry.id   8f5fd85f7db62d2757777ce4a4372366
#
_cell.length_a   1.000
_cell.length_b   1.000
_cell.length_c   1.000
_cell.angle_alpha   90.00
_cell.angle_beta   90.00
_cell.angle_gamma   90.00
#
_symmetry.space_group_name_H-M   'P 1'
#
loop_
_entity.id
_entity.type
_entity.pdbx_description
1 polymer ?
#
loop_
_entity_poly.entity_id
_entity_poly.type
_entity_poly.pdbx_seq_one_letter_code
_entity_poly.pdbx_strand_id
1 'polypeptide(L)'
;MAIMSIGSLTVPVYETNSPAQVATIFNDSQVTMAFAENDAQRDKIESVRSRCSTLKDVYVIDFGALNTLEEYGRGVSDEEFWERERLVKGDDLATIVYTSGSTGMPKGIELSHGNFVYVTYAGTQSMPDIAYGRDRRLLLFLPLAHAFARYMVLYFFAGDV
;
A
#
# COMPACT_ATOMS: atom_id res chain seq x y z
N MET A 1 2.80 -3.77 -3.14
CA MET A 1 3.76 -3.64 -4.25
C MET A 1 3.00 -3.51 -5.58
N ALA A 2 2.25 -4.51 -6.03
CA ALA A 2 1.55 -4.49 -7.34
C ALA A 2 0.78 -3.19 -7.67
N ILE A 3 0.05 -2.61 -6.72
CA ILE A 3 -0.68 -1.34 -6.93
C ILE A 3 0.29 -0.20 -7.27
N MET A 4 1.40 -0.12 -6.55
CA MET A 4 2.40 0.94 -6.75
C MET A 4 3.15 0.78 -8.09
N SER A 5 3.44 -0.46 -8.53
CA SER A 5 4.18 -0.70 -9.77
C SER A 5 3.44 -0.26 -11.02
N ILE A 6 2.12 -0.14 -10.97
CA ILE A 6 1.30 0.38 -12.08
C ILE A 6 0.95 1.88 -11.93
N GLY A 7 1.63 2.60 -11.02
CA GLY A 7 1.42 4.03 -10.78
C GLY A 7 0.15 4.37 -10.00
N SER A 8 -0.49 3.38 -9.36
CA SER A 8 -1.64 3.61 -8.50
C SER A 8 -1.21 3.88 -7.06
N LEU A 9 -1.90 4.82 -6.41
CA LEU A 9 -1.62 5.25 -5.05
C LEU A 9 -2.15 4.25 -4.02
N THR A 10 -1.33 3.86 -3.06
CA THR A 10 -1.75 3.01 -1.94
C THR A 10 -2.06 3.84 -0.70
N VAL A 11 -3.16 3.51 -0.01
CA VAL A 11 -3.56 4.15 1.24
C VAL A 11 -3.78 3.05 2.29
N PRO A 12 -2.74 2.71 3.07
CA PRO A 12 -2.87 1.69 4.10
C PRO A 12 -3.68 2.22 5.29
N VAL A 13 -4.61 1.38 5.75
CA VAL A 13 -5.48 1.68 6.89
C VAL A 13 -5.26 0.61 7.96
N TYR A 14 -5.11 1.02 9.21
CA TYR A 14 -4.98 0.07 10.31
C TYR A 14 -6.31 -0.62 10.59
N GLU A 15 -6.27 -1.90 10.88
CA GLU A 15 -7.45 -2.69 11.27
C GLU A 15 -8.18 -2.11 12.50
N THR A 16 -7.43 -1.42 13.36
CA THR A 16 -7.93 -0.80 14.60
C THR A 16 -8.60 0.56 14.38
N ASN A 17 -8.52 1.12 13.17
CA ASN A 17 -9.19 2.39 12.88
C ASN A 17 -10.71 2.26 13.05
N SER A 18 -11.31 3.26 13.71
CA SER A 18 -12.76 3.36 13.83
C SER A 18 -13.43 3.62 12.47
N PRO A 19 -14.73 3.30 12.30
CA PRO A 19 -15.46 3.65 11.08
C PRO A 19 -15.35 5.12 10.70
N ALA A 20 -15.39 6.03 11.68
CA ALA A 20 -15.26 7.47 11.45
C ALA A 20 -13.87 7.83 10.89
N GLN A 21 -12.80 7.22 11.41
CA GLN A 21 -11.45 7.42 10.89
C GLN A 21 -11.30 6.85 9.47
N VAL A 22 -11.88 5.67 9.20
CA VAL A 22 -11.91 5.09 7.84
C VAL A 22 -12.58 6.05 6.86
N ALA A 23 -13.75 6.60 7.20
CA ALA A 23 -14.44 7.57 6.34
C ALA A 23 -13.61 8.84 6.12
N THR A 24 -12.92 9.32 7.14
CA THR A 24 -12.04 10.49 7.01
C THR A 24 -10.88 10.21 6.04
N ILE A 25 -10.19 9.08 6.23
CA ILE A 25 -9.08 8.66 5.37
C ILE A 25 -9.54 8.50 3.93
N PHE A 26 -10.66 7.80 3.71
CA PHE A 26 -11.17 7.53 2.36
C PHE A 26 -11.58 8.79 1.61
N ASN A 27 -12.20 9.75 2.29
CA ASN A 27 -12.58 11.02 1.67
C ASN A 27 -11.38 11.93 1.40
N ASP A 28 -10.46 12.03 2.35
CA ASP A 28 -9.26 12.86 2.21
C ASP A 28 -8.36 12.37 1.07
N SER A 29 -8.16 11.04 0.97
CA SER A 29 -7.35 10.42 -0.08
C SER A 29 -8.14 10.05 -1.34
N GLN A 30 -9.42 10.32 -1.40
CA GLN A 30 -10.30 10.02 -2.53
C GLN A 30 -10.23 8.55 -3.00
N VAL A 31 -10.26 7.62 -2.06
CA VAL A 31 -10.17 6.17 -2.33
C VAL A 31 -11.29 5.76 -3.27
N THR A 32 -10.92 5.05 -4.34
CA THR A 32 -11.86 4.50 -5.33
C THR A 32 -12.11 3.01 -5.15
N MET A 33 -11.13 2.28 -4.60
CA MET A 33 -11.17 0.83 -4.41
C MET A 33 -10.59 0.47 -3.04
N ALA A 34 -11.24 -0.40 -2.31
CA ALA A 34 -10.79 -0.86 -1.00
C ALA A 34 -10.58 -2.38 -0.99
N PHE A 35 -9.55 -2.83 -0.29
CA PHE A 35 -9.27 -4.23 0.00
C PHE A 35 -9.43 -4.46 1.50
N ALA A 36 -10.41 -5.27 1.87
CA ALA A 36 -10.63 -5.72 3.23
C ALA A 36 -10.06 -7.14 3.39
N GLU A 37 -9.44 -7.43 4.52
CA GLU A 37 -8.94 -8.75 4.83
C GLU A 37 -10.10 -9.75 4.92
N ASN A 38 -11.12 -9.41 5.72
CA ASN A 38 -12.23 -10.28 6.11
C ASN A 38 -13.54 -9.51 6.20
N ASP A 39 -14.63 -10.23 6.58
CA ASP A 39 -15.95 -9.64 6.74
C ASP A 39 -16.02 -8.51 7.75
N ALA A 40 -15.32 -8.62 8.88
CA ALA A 40 -15.33 -7.59 9.91
C ALA A 40 -14.80 -6.26 9.39
N GLN A 41 -13.74 -6.30 8.57
CA GLN A 41 -13.19 -5.09 7.94
C GLN A 41 -14.09 -4.59 6.80
N ARG A 42 -14.68 -5.49 6.01
CA ARG A 42 -15.68 -5.13 5.00
C ARG A 42 -16.86 -4.41 5.62
N ASP A 43 -17.46 -4.97 6.67
CA ASP A 43 -18.65 -4.41 7.32
C ASP A 43 -18.36 -3.04 7.93
N LYS A 44 -17.14 -2.83 8.44
CA LYS A 44 -16.67 -1.52 8.88
C LYS A 44 -16.66 -0.51 7.74
N ILE A 45 -16.13 -0.88 6.56
CA ILE A 45 -16.12 -0.02 5.36
C ILE A 45 -17.54 0.26 4.88
N GLU A 46 -18.38 -0.78 4.78
CA GLU A 46 -19.75 -0.66 4.32
C GLU A 46 -20.60 0.23 5.26
N SER A 47 -20.34 0.21 6.56
CA SER A 47 -21.03 1.09 7.52
C SER A 47 -20.82 2.59 7.27
N VAL A 48 -19.79 2.95 6.52
CA VAL A 48 -19.46 4.34 6.18
C VAL A 48 -19.51 4.63 4.68
N ARG A 49 -19.84 3.64 3.84
CA ARG A 49 -19.84 3.72 2.38
C ARG A 49 -20.62 4.93 1.86
N SER A 50 -21.80 5.19 2.41
CA SER A 50 -22.65 6.33 2.02
C SER A 50 -21.99 7.71 2.22
N ARG A 51 -20.95 7.76 3.03
CA ARG A 51 -20.16 8.97 3.32
C ARG A 51 -18.90 9.08 2.45
N CYS A 52 -18.57 8.04 1.66
CA CYS A 52 -17.36 7.92 0.85
C CYS A 52 -17.73 7.94 -0.63
N SER A 53 -17.93 9.16 -1.18
CA SER A 53 -18.51 9.34 -2.53
C SER A 53 -17.63 8.81 -3.67
N THR A 54 -16.33 8.68 -3.47
CA THR A 54 -15.39 8.16 -4.47
C THR A 54 -15.25 6.66 -4.45
N LEU A 55 -15.64 5.98 -3.36
CA LEU A 55 -15.49 4.53 -3.20
C LEU A 55 -16.46 3.77 -4.12
N LYS A 56 -15.90 3.06 -5.08
CA LYS A 56 -16.64 2.23 -6.05
C LYS A 56 -16.72 0.79 -5.59
N ASP A 57 -15.57 0.15 -5.36
CA ASP A 57 -15.45 -1.28 -5.14
C ASP A 57 -14.81 -1.61 -3.80
N VAL A 58 -15.30 -2.68 -3.19
CA VAL A 58 -14.73 -3.28 -1.97
C VAL A 58 -14.51 -4.76 -2.23
N TYR A 59 -13.25 -5.18 -2.16
CA TYR A 59 -12.83 -6.57 -2.33
C TYR A 59 -12.43 -7.17 -0.99
N VAL A 60 -12.82 -8.44 -0.76
CA VAL A 60 -12.51 -9.15 0.48
C VAL A 60 -11.52 -10.28 0.19
N ILE A 61 -10.34 -10.24 0.81
CA ILE A 61 -9.24 -11.16 0.53
C ILE A 61 -9.63 -12.60 0.88
N ASP A 62 -10.24 -12.82 2.04
CA ASP A 62 -10.68 -14.15 2.50
C ASP A 62 -11.75 -14.78 1.58
N PHE A 63 -12.42 -13.98 0.75
CA PHE A 63 -13.43 -14.45 -0.21
C PHE A 63 -12.94 -14.47 -1.66
N GLY A 64 -11.64 -14.59 -1.86
CA GLY A 64 -11.09 -14.81 -3.20
C GLY A 64 -10.92 -13.53 -4.03
N ALA A 65 -10.83 -12.36 -3.40
CA ALA A 65 -10.57 -11.10 -4.10
C ALA A 65 -9.37 -11.17 -5.05
N LEU A 66 -8.31 -11.87 -4.65
CA LEU A 66 -7.11 -12.03 -5.49
C LEU A 66 -7.41 -12.83 -6.76
N ASN A 67 -8.20 -13.90 -6.66
CA ASN A 67 -8.62 -14.69 -7.82
C ASN A 67 -9.47 -13.86 -8.78
N THR A 68 -10.38 -13.05 -8.24
CA THR A 68 -11.21 -12.13 -9.04
C THR A 68 -10.36 -11.12 -9.80
N LEU A 69 -9.36 -10.54 -9.14
CA LEU A 69 -8.45 -9.60 -9.80
C LEU A 69 -7.57 -10.28 -10.85
N GLU A 70 -7.12 -11.50 -10.59
CA GLU A 70 -6.38 -12.31 -11.56
C GLU A 70 -7.23 -12.60 -12.80
N GLU A 71 -8.51 -12.91 -12.61
CA GLU A 71 -9.45 -13.08 -13.74
C GLU A 71 -9.64 -11.81 -14.56
N TYR A 72 -9.76 -10.65 -13.93
CA TYR A 72 -9.84 -9.36 -14.63
C TYR A 72 -8.55 -9.05 -15.38
N GLY A 73 -7.39 -9.47 -14.87
CA GLY A 73 -6.09 -9.27 -15.48
C GLY A 73 -5.78 -10.19 -16.68
N ARG A 74 -6.53 -11.27 -16.90
CA ARG A 74 -6.24 -12.26 -17.97
C ARG A 74 -6.20 -11.68 -19.40
N GLY A 75 -6.85 -10.55 -19.62
CA GLY A 75 -6.87 -9.86 -20.92
C GLY A 75 -5.77 -8.81 -21.09
N VAL A 76 -4.98 -8.56 -20.06
CA VAL A 76 -3.89 -7.57 -20.10
C VAL A 76 -2.60 -8.25 -20.54
N SER A 77 -1.97 -7.74 -21.60
CA SER A 77 -0.70 -8.27 -22.09
C SER A 77 0.47 -7.83 -21.21
N ASP A 78 1.58 -8.59 -21.27
CA ASP A 78 2.82 -8.20 -20.59
C ASP A 78 3.34 -6.85 -21.08
N GLU A 79 3.20 -6.58 -22.41
CA GLU A 79 3.59 -5.31 -23.00
C GLU A 79 2.83 -4.14 -22.38
N GLU A 80 1.50 -4.27 -22.25
CA GLU A 80 0.64 -3.24 -21.64
C GLU A 80 1.00 -2.98 -20.19
N PHE A 81 1.32 -4.05 -19.44
CA PHE A 81 1.80 -3.94 -18.06
C PHE A 81 3.14 -3.18 -18.00
N TRP A 82 4.12 -3.57 -18.81
CA TRP A 82 5.44 -2.93 -18.83
C TRP A 82 5.41 -1.49 -19.34
N GLU A 83 4.54 -1.17 -20.28
CA GLU A 83 4.32 0.22 -20.70
C GLU A 83 3.82 1.08 -19.56
N ARG A 84 2.86 0.59 -18.79
CA ARG A 84 2.31 1.30 -17.63
C ARG A 84 3.35 1.48 -16.53
N GLU A 85 4.12 0.45 -16.22
CA GLU A 85 5.18 0.50 -15.22
C GLU A 85 6.27 1.53 -15.57
N ARG A 86 6.67 1.61 -16.84
CA ARG A 86 7.68 2.59 -17.32
C ARG A 86 7.22 4.05 -17.21
N LEU A 87 5.94 4.30 -17.11
CA LEU A 87 5.41 5.67 -16.91
C LEU A 87 5.58 6.16 -15.47
N VAL A 88 5.78 5.26 -14.52
CA VAL A 88 5.96 5.59 -13.09
C VAL A 88 7.30 6.27 -12.88
N LYS A 89 7.27 7.47 -12.27
CA LYS A 89 8.46 8.28 -12.01
C LYS A 89 8.75 8.37 -10.51
N GLY A 90 9.99 8.71 -10.18
CA GLY A 90 10.42 8.89 -8.80
C GLY A 90 9.61 9.94 -8.03
N ASP A 91 9.17 11.00 -8.71
CA ASP A 91 8.39 12.08 -8.09
C ASP A 91 6.89 11.77 -7.97
N ASP A 92 6.40 10.70 -8.61
CA ASP A 92 5.01 10.29 -8.48
C ASP A 92 4.73 9.79 -7.07
N LEU A 93 3.52 10.04 -6.57
CA LEU A 93 3.08 9.56 -5.26
C LEU A 93 2.91 8.03 -5.28
N ALA A 94 3.53 7.37 -4.32
CA ALA A 94 3.43 5.93 -4.13
C ALA A 94 2.41 5.56 -3.05
N THR A 95 2.29 6.40 -2.01
CA THR A 95 1.41 6.12 -0.88
C THR A 95 1.12 7.36 -0.07
N ILE A 96 -0.06 7.37 0.60
CA ILE A 96 -0.36 8.30 1.68
C ILE A 96 -0.44 7.50 2.98
N VAL A 97 0.38 7.86 3.97
CA VAL A 97 0.40 7.22 5.29
C VAL A 97 -0.30 8.12 6.29
N TYR A 98 -1.38 7.61 6.89
CA TYR A 98 -2.11 8.36 7.90
C TYR A 98 -1.53 8.12 9.29
N THR A 99 -1.23 9.21 9.99
CA THR A 99 -0.76 9.19 11.38
C THR A 99 -1.81 9.81 12.28
N SER A 100 -1.87 9.37 13.55
CA SER A 100 -2.69 9.99 14.58
C SER A 100 -2.11 11.37 14.89
N GLY A 101 -2.72 12.40 14.32
CA GLY A 101 -2.35 13.79 14.64
C GLY A 101 -2.66 14.13 16.11
N SER A 102 -1.98 15.13 16.65
CA SER A 102 -2.23 15.66 18.02
C SER A 102 -3.68 16.10 18.26
N THR A 103 -4.45 16.30 17.18
CA THR A 103 -5.87 16.71 17.21
C THR A 103 -6.83 15.53 17.17
N GLY A 104 -6.34 14.28 17.21
CA GLY A 104 -7.17 13.07 17.15
C GLY A 104 -7.67 12.67 15.75
N MET A 105 -7.56 13.57 14.77
CA MET A 105 -7.92 13.26 13.37
C MET A 105 -6.68 12.80 12.59
N PRO A 106 -6.81 11.74 11.78
CA PRO A 106 -5.69 11.26 10.96
C PRO A 106 -5.21 12.36 9.99
N LYS A 107 -3.89 12.49 9.86
CA LYS A 107 -3.24 13.37 8.87
C LYS A 107 -2.47 12.51 7.88
N GLY A 108 -2.71 12.73 6.58
CA GLY A 108 -2.03 12.05 5.49
C GLY A 108 -0.63 12.62 5.24
N ILE A 109 0.35 11.75 5.18
CA ILE A 109 1.73 12.07 4.77
C ILE A 109 1.95 11.43 3.41
N GLU A 110 2.19 12.26 2.41
CA GLU A 110 2.47 11.84 1.05
C GLU A 110 3.93 11.37 0.93
N LEU A 111 4.12 10.17 0.36
CA LEU A 111 5.43 9.62 0.07
C LEU A 111 5.50 9.25 -1.41
N SER A 112 6.54 9.75 -2.10
CA SER A 112 6.80 9.43 -3.49
C SER A 112 7.55 8.10 -3.64
N HIS A 113 7.61 7.58 -4.86
CA HIS A 113 8.48 6.44 -5.22
C HIS A 113 9.94 6.75 -4.90
N GLY A 114 10.39 7.97 -5.19
CA GLY A 114 11.76 8.42 -4.89
C GLY A 114 12.10 8.39 -3.41
N ASN A 115 11.15 8.67 -2.51
CA ASN A 115 11.40 8.55 -1.07
C ASN A 115 11.73 7.11 -0.68
N PHE A 116 11.02 6.12 -1.23
CA PHE A 116 11.30 4.71 -0.96
C PHE A 116 12.63 4.27 -1.57
N VAL A 117 12.92 4.65 -2.81
CA VAL A 117 14.19 4.34 -3.47
C VAL A 117 15.34 4.92 -2.68
N TYR A 118 15.26 6.19 -2.29
CA TYR A 118 16.32 6.87 -1.53
C TYR A 118 16.59 6.19 -0.17
N VAL A 119 15.55 5.93 0.61
CA VAL A 119 15.73 5.33 1.95
C VAL A 119 16.22 3.89 1.85
N THR A 120 15.77 3.15 0.83
CA THR A 120 16.23 1.78 0.56
C THR A 120 17.71 1.79 0.17
N TYR A 121 18.12 2.65 -0.77
CA TYR A 121 19.51 2.80 -1.15
C TYR A 121 20.40 3.20 0.03
N ALA A 122 20.00 4.20 0.81
CA ALA A 122 20.73 4.62 2.00
C ALA A 122 20.89 3.47 3.01
N GLY A 123 19.85 2.63 3.17
CA GLY A 123 19.90 1.44 4.01
C GLY A 123 20.91 0.41 3.50
N THR A 124 20.93 0.11 2.20
CA THR A 124 21.89 -0.85 1.62
C THR A 124 23.34 -0.37 1.78
N GLN A 125 23.58 0.92 1.70
CA GLN A 125 24.93 1.50 1.95
C GLN A 125 25.32 1.46 3.44
N SER A 126 24.35 1.65 4.34
CA SER A 126 24.62 1.70 5.78
C SER A 126 24.76 0.32 6.42
N MET A 127 24.10 -0.69 5.88
CA MET A 127 24.05 -2.05 6.41
C MET A 127 24.21 -3.09 5.28
N PRO A 128 25.32 -3.09 4.54
CA PRO A 128 25.49 -3.95 3.37
C PRO A 128 25.42 -5.46 3.72
N ASP A 129 25.94 -5.84 4.88
CA ASP A 129 25.93 -7.25 5.31
C ASP A 129 24.50 -7.78 5.51
N ILE A 130 23.57 -6.92 5.91
CA ILE A 130 22.14 -7.28 6.01
C ILE A 130 21.50 -7.27 4.63
N ALA A 131 21.82 -6.31 3.79
CA ALA A 131 21.24 -6.17 2.45
C ALA A 131 21.67 -7.31 1.50
N TYR A 132 22.95 -7.68 1.52
CA TYR A 132 23.58 -8.59 0.55
C TYR A 132 24.07 -9.91 1.16
N GLY A 133 23.78 -10.15 2.45
CA GLY A 133 24.17 -11.37 3.15
C GLY A 133 23.51 -12.63 2.58
N ARG A 134 24.19 -13.78 2.71
CA ARG A 134 23.59 -15.08 2.37
C ARG A 134 22.60 -15.51 3.46
N ASP A 135 21.59 -16.32 3.08
CA ASP A 135 20.59 -16.86 4.01
C ASP A 135 19.83 -15.81 4.84
N ARG A 136 19.52 -14.67 4.21
CA ARG A 136 18.80 -13.58 4.86
C ARG A 136 17.41 -14.02 5.29
N ARG A 137 16.99 -13.59 6.46
CA ARG A 137 15.65 -13.81 7.01
C ARG A 137 15.10 -12.53 7.58
N LEU A 138 13.91 -12.15 7.16
CA LEU A 138 13.21 -10.97 7.66
C LEU A 138 12.08 -11.40 8.60
N LEU A 139 12.15 -10.98 9.87
CA LEU A 139 11.01 -11.08 10.77
C LEU A 139 10.14 -9.83 10.62
N LEU A 140 9.04 -9.97 9.91
CA LEU A 140 8.07 -8.90 9.71
C LEU A 140 6.96 -8.99 10.77
N PHE A 141 7.13 -8.26 11.88
CA PHE A 141 6.18 -8.26 13.00
C PHE A 141 5.32 -6.99 13.05
N LEU A 142 5.68 -5.96 12.29
CA LEU A 142 4.89 -4.73 12.18
C LEU A 142 3.86 -4.85 11.06
N PRO A 143 2.64 -4.32 11.25
CA PRO A 143 1.66 -4.25 10.16
C PRO A 143 2.20 -3.49 8.96
N LEU A 144 1.89 -3.96 7.74
CA LEU A 144 2.27 -3.26 6.48
C LEU A 144 1.61 -1.89 6.32
N ALA A 145 0.62 -1.55 7.15
CA ALA A 145 0.11 -0.20 7.28
C ALA A 145 1.15 0.78 7.84
N HIS A 146 2.15 0.27 8.58
CA HIS A 146 3.25 1.08 9.10
C HIS A 146 4.32 1.30 8.02
N ALA A 147 4.74 2.56 7.79
CA ALA A 147 5.73 2.91 6.76
C ALA A 147 7.04 2.15 6.93
N PHE A 148 7.52 1.97 8.17
CA PHE A 148 8.77 1.25 8.44
C PHE A 148 8.69 -0.24 8.03
N ALA A 149 7.55 -0.91 8.25
CA ALA A 149 7.38 -2.29 7.80
C ALA A 149 7.53 -2.43 6.27
N ARG A 150 6.94 -1.50 5.52
CA ARG A 150 7.07 -1.46 4.05
C ARG A 150 8.49 -1.16 3.61
N TYR A 151 9.17 -0.22 4.29
CA TYR A 151 10.59 0.02 4.06
C TYR A 151 11.42 -1.26 4.26
N MET A 152 11.21 -2.00 5.35
CA MET A 152 11.94 -3.24 5.62
C MET A 152 11.73 -4.30 4.54
N VAL A 153 10.52 -4.41 3.99
CA VAL A 153 10.22 -5.30 2.86
C VAL A 153 10.99 -4.88 1.61
N LEU A 154 10.95 -3.59 1.26
CA LEU A 154 11.67 -3.06 0.10
C LEU A 154 13.18 -3.22 0.25
N TYR A 155 13.72 -2.91 1.43
CA TYR A 155 15.12 -3.09 1.76
C TYR A 155 15.58 -4.56 1.63
N PHE A 156 14.74 -5.50 2.08
CA PHE A 156 15.04 -6.92 1.96
C PHE A 156 15.13 -7.37 0.50
N PHE A 157 14.21 -6.92 -0.35
CA PHE A 157 14.23 -7.27 -1.78
C PHE A 157 15.29 -6.52 -2.58
N ALA A 158 15.69 -5.32 -2.19
CA ALA A 158 16.72 -4.56 -2.90
C ALA A 158 18.11 -5.24 -2.93
N GLY A 159 18.38 -6.14 -2.02
CA GLY A 159 19.61 -6.93 -2.02
C GLY A 159 19.61 -8.14 -2.96
N ASP A 160 18.52 -8.41 -3.66
CA ASP A 160 18.39 -9.53 -4.60
C ASP A 160 18.48 -9.07 -6.08
N VAL A 161 18.75 -7.79 -6.35
CA VAL A 161 18.82 -7.17 -7.69
C VAL A 161 20.26 -6.98 -8.11
#